data_fc66841c54895b7a5a6fa0d9239c6fef
#
_entry.id   fc66841c54895b7a5a6fa0d9239c6fef
#
_cell.length_a   1.000
_cell.length_b   1.000
_cell.length_c   1.000
_cell.angle_alpha   90.00
_cell.angle_beta   90.00
_cell.angle_gamma   90.00
#
_symmetry.space_group_name_H-M   'P 1'
#
loop_
_entity.id
_entity.type
_entity.pdbx_description
1 polymer ?
#
loop_
_entity_poly.entity_id
_entity_poly.type
_entity_poly.pdbx_seq_one_letter_code
_entity_poly.pdbx_strand_id
1 'polypeptide(L)'
;MDPRDRAAALDGIVVNAEHELLDTLQTDAMKPLQVQFLFDFGSPNAYLCHKVLADIEARTGVRFEYMPILLGGLFKLSNNRSPAEAFADIPNKRAYDKLEVQRFIARHRLTRFKFNPHFPVNTLKIMRLAVAAQALGCGTKTIDVMYSAMWEQARNMDDPDEIAAVLGEASLDSLALLARAQDPEVKARLAANTQSAFERGAFGSPSFFVGDQLFFGKDRLREVEEEIVRLRSDP
;
A
#
# COMPACT_ATOMS: atom_id res chain seq x y z
N MET A 1 54.20 31.53 14.63
CA MET A 1 53.45 30.28 14.59
C MET A 1 54.38 29.22 14.00
N ASP A 2 54.78 28.26 14.82
CA ASP A 2 55.75 27.21 14.49
C ASP A 2 55.21 26.34 13.31
N PRO A 3 55.99 26.02 12.29
CA PRO A 3 55.59 25.10 11.22
C PRO A 3 55.02 23.74 11.71
N ARG A 4 55.43 23.29 12.89
CA ARG A 4 54.92 22.07 13.52
C ARG A 4 53.47 22.17 14.02
N ASP A 5 53.05 23.39 14.46
CA ASP A 5 51.67 23.65 14.88
C ASP A 5 50.68 23.69 13.72
N ARG A 6 51.17 24.09 12.52
CA ARG A 6 50.36 24.05 11.29
C ARG A 6 50.13 22.63 10.76
N ALA A 7 51.14 21.76 10.88
CA ALA A 7 51.00 20.37 10.43
C ALA A 7 50.00 19.61 11.31
N ALA A 8 50.04 19.77 12.62
CA ALA A 8 49.12 19.15 13.56
C ALA A 8 47.65 19.62 13.38
N ALA A 9 47.47 20.91 13.04
CA ALA A 9 46.15 21.46 12.77
C ALA A 9 45.53 20.93 11.44
N LEU A 10 46.35 20.69 10.42
CA LEU A 10 45.93 20.12 9.15
C LEU A 10 45.60 18.63 9.27
N ASP A 11 46.39 17.86 10.06
CA ASP A 11 46.11 16.45 10.32
C ASP A 11 44.79 16.25 11.09
N GLY A 12 44.50 17.12 12.07
CA GLY A 12 43.25 17.09 12.82
C GLY A 12 42.00 17.41 11.95
N ILE A 13 42.13 18.27 10.94
CA ILE A 13 41.03 18.62 10.02
C ILE A 13 40.77 17.47 9.03
N VAL A 14 41.82 16.82 8.53
CA VAL A 14 41.70 15.68 7.61
C VAL A 14 41.06 14.46 8.31
N VAL A 15 41.49 14.15 9.52
CA VAL A 15 40.92 13.03 10.29
C VAL A 15 39.45 13.26 10.67
N ASN A 16 39.05 14.51 10.97
CA ASN A 16 37.63 14.82 11.22
C ASN A 16 36.80 14.72 9.93
N ALA A 17 37.31 15.18 8.80
CA ALA A 17 36.60 15.09 7.52
C ALA A 17 36.42 13.62 7.06
N GLU A 18 37.44 12.76 7.27
CA GLU A 18 37.33 11.33 6.98
C GLU A 18 36.35 10.64 7.93
N HIS A 19 36.30 11.01 9.21
CA HIS A 19 35.33 10.47 10.17
C HIS A 19 33.89 10.91 9.85
N GLU A 20 33.66 12.17 9.50
CA GLU A 20 32.36 12.67 9.07
C GLU A 20 31.89 12.03 7.74
N LEU A 21 32.83 11.79 6.81
CA LEU A 21 32.53 11.07 5.57
C LEU A 21 32.18 9.60 5.82
N LEU A 22 32.91 8.93 6.70
CA LEU A 22 32.64 7.54 7.10
C LEU A 22 31.34 7.41 7.88
N ASP A 23 31.02 8.32 8.78
CA ASP A 23 29.73 8.37 9.49
C ASP A 23 28.57 8.66 8.53
N THR A 24 28.77 9.52 7.53
CA THR A 24 27.76 9.82 6.51
C THR A 24 27.54 8.62 5.59
N LEU A 25 28.60 7.93 5.18
CA LEU A 25 28.53 6.72 4.36
C LEU A 25 27.95 5.52 5.16
N GLN A 26 28.20 5.40 6.46
CA GLN A 26 27.62 4.37 7.30
C GLN A 26 26.15 4.64 7.65
N THR A 27 25.73 5.90 7.77
CA THR A 27 24.31 6.26 7.99
C THR A 27 23.46 6.10 6.73
N ASP A 28 24.03 6.26 5.54
CA ASP A 28 23.29 6.04 4.28
C ASP A 28 23.18 4.55 3.92
N ALA A 29 24.08 3.69 4.46
CA ALA A 29 24.13 2.26 4.18
C ALA A 29 23.07 1.41 4.90
N MET A 30 22.19 1.98 5.75
CA MET A 30 21.21 1.21 6.55
C MET A 30 19.80 1.82 6.62
N LYS A 31 19.36 2.48 5.59
CA LYS A 31 17.92 2.76 5.52
C LYS A 31 17.20 1.45 5.21
N PRO A 32 16.33 0.94 6.09
CA PRO A 32 15.65 -0.32 5.83
C PRO A 32 14.87 -0.21 4.52
N LEU A 33 14.98 -1.24 3.68
CA LEU A 33 14.27 -1.29 2.40
C LEU A 33 12.78 -1.05 2.63
N GLN A 34 12.26 0.05 2.08
CA GLN A 34 10.86 0.41 2.18
C GLN A 34 10.09 -0.22 1.03
N VAL A 35 9.11 -1.05 1.38
CA VAL A 35 8.21 -1.69 0.41
C VAL A 35 6.77 -1.31 0.74
N GLN A 36 6.13 -0.56 -0.15
CA GLN A 36 4.79 -0.04 0.08
C GLN A 36 3.77 -0.74 -0.81
N PHE A 37 2.64 -1.09 -0.24
CA PHE A 37 1.46 -1.57 -0.94
C PHE A 37 0.35 -0.52 -0.91
N LEU A 38 0.10 0.10 -2.05
CA LEU A 38 -0.92 1.12 -2.26
C LEU A 38 -2.24 0.44 -2.57
N PHE A 39 -3.23 0.63 -1.70
CA PHE A 39 -4.49 -0.08 -1.79
C PHE A 39 -5.71 0.80 -1.59
N ASP A 40 -6.82 0.35 -2.20
CA ASP A 40 -8.18 0.81 -1.92
C ASP A 40 -9.08 -0.43 -1.86
N PHE A 41 -9.98 -0.49 -0.89
CA PHE A 41 -10.89 -1.63 -0.71
C PHE A 41 -11.81 -1.85 -1.91
N GLY A 42 -12.06 -0.84 -2.73
CA GLY A 42 -12.84 -0.94 -3.96
C GLY A 42 -12.13 -1.69 -5.09
N SER A 43 -10.84 -2.00 -4.94
CA SER A 43 -10.10 -2.76 -5.94
C SER A 43 -10.12 -4.27 -5.66
N PRO A 44 -10.81 -5.10 -6.47
CA PRO A 44 -10.73 -6.55 -6.31
C PRO A 44 -9.32 -7.09 -6.50
N ASN A 45 -8.52 -6.49 -7.38
CA ASN A 45 -7.13 -6.87 -7.56
C ASN A 45 -6.25 -6.54 -6.35
N ALA A 46 -6.55 -5.45 -5.62
CA ALA A 46 -5.85 -5.14 -4.38
C ALA A 46 -6.20 -6.15 -3.27
N TYR A 47 -7.47 -6.57 -3.18
CA TYR A 47 -7.85 -7.68 -2.29
C TYR A 47 -7.06 -8.95 -2.63
N LEU A 48 -6.98 -9.34 -3.91
CA LEU A 48 -6.26 -10.55 -4.33
C LEU A 48 -4.77 -10.46 -3.95
N CYS A 49 -4.14 -9.30 -4.12
CA CYS A 49 -2.77 -9.08 -3.65
C CYS A 49 -2.67 -9.21 -2.13
N HIS A 50 -3.52 -8.51 -1.38
CA HIS A 50 -3.55 -8.56 0.08
C HIS A 50 -3.55 -10.00 0.62
N LYS A 51 -4.30 -10.91 -0.02
CA LYS A 51 -4.38 -12.32 0.41
C LYS A 51 -3.11 -13.13 0.18
N VAL A 52 -2.14 -12.64 -0.59
CA VAL A 52 -0.91 -13.37 -0.92
C VAL A 52 0.37 -12.65 -0.48
N LEU A 53 0.27 -11.39 -0.01
CA LEU A 53 1.45 -10.62 0.42
C LEU A 53 2.17 -11.27 1.59
N ALA A 54 1.45 -11.90 2.54
CA ALA A 54 2.06 -12.60 3.67
C ALA A 54 3.01 -13.73 3.24
N ASP A 55 2.73 -14.42 2.12
CA ASP A 55 3.60 -15.44 1.58
C ASP A 55 4.89 -14.84 1.00
N ILE A 56 4.81 -13.66 0.38
CA ILE A 56 5.98 -12.93 -0.13
C ILE A 56 6.80 -12.41 1.04
N GLU A 57 6.16 -11.83 2.07
CA GLU A 57 6.84 -11.42 3.32
C GLU A 57 7.60 -12.57 3.97
N ALA A 58 6.98 -13.76 4.02
CA ALA A 58 7.62 -14.95 4.60
C ALA A 58 8.86 -15.40 3.81
N ARG A 59 8.82 -15.30 2.47
CA ARG A 59 9.95 -15.68 1.61
C ARG A 59 11.07 -14.63 1.60
N THR A 60 10.71 -13.35 1.59
CA THR A 60 11.67 -12.27 1.47
C THR A 60 12.18 -11.76 2.81
N GLY A 61 11.45 -11.98 3.91
CA GLY A 61 11.72 -11.40 5.22
C GLY A 61 11.46 -9.87 5.29
N VAL A 62 10.81 -9.28 4.27
CA VAL A 62 10.48 -7.86 4.20
C VAL A 62 8.98 -7.67 4.37
N ARG A 63 8.57 -6.73 5.22
CA ARG A 63 7.17 -6.38 5.44
C ARG A 63 6.69 -5.34 4.45
N PHE A 64 5.46 -5.51 3.97
CA PHE A 64 4.78 -4.47 3.20
C PHE A 64 4.17 -3.42 4.12
N GLU A 65 4.52 -2.16 3.89
CA GLU A 65 3.82 -1.02 4.47
C GLU A 65 2.52 -0.79 3.68
N TYR A 66 1.40 -1.00 4.33
CA TYR A 66 0.09 -0.77 3.74
C TYR A 66 -0.23 0.72 3.69
N MET A 67 -0.27 1.29 2.49
CA MET A 67 -0.55 2.70 2.24
C MET A 67 -1.98 2.88 1.71
N PRO A 68 -2.94 3.29 2.55
CA PRO A 68 -4.29 3.59 2.09
C PRO A 68 -4.29 4.79 1.13
N ILE A 69 -4.88 4.62 -0.05
CA ILE A 69 -5.11 5.69 -1.03
C ILE A 69 -6.58 5.74 -1.41
N LEU A 70 -7.06 6.87 -1.91
CA LEU A 70 -8.40 6.97 -2.48
C LEU A 70 -8.33 6.77 -3.99
N LEU A 71 -8.77 5.60 -4.48
CA LEU A 71 -8.65 5.22 -5.89
C LEU A 71 -9.39 6.18 -6.83
N GLY A 72 -10.60 6.62 -6.47
CA GLY A 72 -11.33 7.63 -7.24
C GLY A 72 -10.61 8.98 -7.28
N GLY A 73 -9.93 9.36 -6.19
CA GLY A 73 -9.07 10.54 -6.12
C GLY A 73 -7.85 10.40 -7.03
N LEU A 74 -7.20 9.24 -7.01
CA LEU A 74 -6.04 8.94 -7.86
C LEU A 74 -6.41 8.96 -9.35
N PHE A 75 -7.57 8.39 -9.71
CA PHE A 75 -8.08 8.46 -11.09
C PHE A 75 -8.27 9.92 -11.55
N LYS A 76 -8.85 10.76 -10.69
CA LYS A 76 -9.03 12.18 -11.00
C LYS A 76 -7.71 12.90 -11.20
N LEU A 77 -6.72 12.68 -10.35
CA LEU A 77 -5.39 13.30 -10.43
C LEU A 77 -4.63 12.86 -11.68
N SER A 78 -4.70 11.59 -12.03
CA SER A 78 -3.96 11.00 -13.17
C SER A 78 -4.71 11.07 -14.50
N ASN A 79 -5.89 11.70 -14.54
CA ASN A 79 -6.79 11.68 -15.70
C ASN A 79 -7.09 10.26 -16.21
N ASN A 80 -7.15 9.30 -15.27
CA ASN A 80 -7.47 7.90 -15.53
C ASN A 80 -8.94 7.60 -15.17
N ARG A 81 -9.38 6.40 -15.48
CA ARG A 81 -10.71 5.87 -15.15
C ARG A 81 -10.62 4.38 -14.84
N SER A 82 -11.69 3.83 -14.26
CA SER A 82 -11.71 2.42 -13.93
C SER A 82 -11.56 1.54 -15.19
N PRO A 83 -10.91 0.37 -15.11
CA PRO A 83 -10.86 -0.56 -16.25
C PRO A 83 -12.26 -0.98 -16.76
N ALA A 84 -13.25 -1.04 -15.85
CA ALA A 84 -14.63 -1.34 -16.23
C ALA A 84 -15.23 -0.28 -17.15
N GLU A 85 -14.89 0.99 -16.94
CA GLU A 85 -15.30 2.10 -17.81
C GLU A 85 -14.41 2.21 -19.05
N ALA A 86 -13.07 2.12 -18.87
CA ALA A 86 -12.12 2.28 -19.96
C ALA A 86 -12.26 1.23 -21.07
N PHE A 87 -12.69 0.01 -20.69
CA PHE A 87 -12.81 -1.13 -21.61
C PHE A 87 -14.28 -1.60 -21.76
N ALA A 88 -15.25 -0.73 -21.47
CA ALA A 88 -16.67 -1.08 -21.52
C ALA A 88 -17.08 -1.63 -22.90
N ASP A 89 -16.54 -1.05 -23.97
CA ASP A 89 -16.85 -1.37 -25.37
C ASP A 89 -15.92 -2.44 -25.97
N ILE A 90 -15.05 -3.08 -25.14
CA ILE A 90 -14.12 -4.13 -25.61
C ILE A 90 -14.44 -5.47 -24.91
N PRO A 91 -15.44 -6.24 -25.44
CA PRO A 91 -15.90 -7.47 -24.79
C PRO A 91 -14.80 -8.49 -24.52
N ASN A 92 -13.89 -8.68 -25.49
CA ASN A 92 -12.78 -9.63 -25.37
C ASN A 92 -11.80 -9.23 -24.26
N LYS A 93 -11.53 -7.94 -24.08
CA LYS A 93 -10.67 -7.46 -22.98
C LYS A 93 -11.30 -7.74 -21.63
N ARG A 94 -12.60 -7.47 -21.49
CA ARG A 94 -13.36 -7.76 -20.26
C ARG A 94 -13.40 -9.27 -19.94
N ALA A 95 -13.62 -10.09 -20.97
CA ALA A 95 -13.60 -11.55 -20.82
C ALA A 95 -12.22 -12.05 -20.39
N TYR A 96 -11.16 -11.51 -20.99
CA TYR A 96 -9.79 -11.83 -20.62
C TYR A 96 -9.45 -11.43 -19.19
N ASP A 97 -9.81 -10.20 -18.78
CA ASP A 97 -9.58 -9.73 -17.40
C ASP A 97 -10.28 -10.62 -16.36
N LYS A 98 -11.50 -11.07 -16.66
CA LYS A 98 -12.22 -12.03 -15.81
C LYS A 98 -11.47 -13.38 -15.74
N LEU A 99 -10.96 -13.85 -16.87
CA LEU A 99 -10.17 -15.10 -16.94
C LEU A 99 -8.89 -14.99 -16.11
N GLU A 100 -8.17 -13.86 -16.18
CA GLU A 100 -6.95 -13.64 -15.40
C GLU A 100 -7.24 -13.58 -13.88
N VAL A 101 -8.35 -12.97 -13.47
CA VAL A 101 -8.79 -13.02 -12.07
C VAL A 101 -9.07 -14.47 -11.63
N GLN A 102 -9.76 -15.27 -12.46
CA GLN A 102 -10.03 -16.68 -12.16
C GLN A 102 -8.74 -17.51 -12.06
N ARG A 103 -7.79 -17.29 -12.94
CA ARG A 103 -6.47 -17.94 -12.91
C ARG A 103 -5.70 -17.61 -11.64
N PHE A 104 -5.72 -16.35 -11.23
CA PHE A 104 -5.08 -15.91 -9.99
C PHE A 104 -5.72 -16.58 -8.76
N ILE A 105 -7.06 -16.57 -8.68
CA ILE A 105 -7.83 -17.22 -7.62
C ILE A 105 -7.50 -18.72 -7.54
N ALA A 106 -7.48 -19.41 -8.67
CA ALA A 106 -7.17 -20.83 -8.72
C ALA A 106 -5.73 -21.14 -8.28
N ARG A 107 -4.76 -20.36 -8.77
CA ARG A 107 -3.34 -20.49 -8.42
C ARG A 107 -3.09 -20.34 -6.92
N HIS A 108 -3.72 -19.36 -6.31
CA HIS A 108 -3.53 -19.02 -4.89
C HIS A 108 -4.61 -19.61 -3.96
N ARG A 109 -5.52 -20.44 -4.49
CA ARG A 109 -6.60 -21.11 -3.74
C ARG A 109 -7.49 -20.14 -2.95
N LEU A 110 -7.78 -18.97 -3.50
CA LEU A 110 -8.58 -17.91 -2.86
C LEU A 110 -10.09 -18.20 -3.02
N THR A 111 -10.54 -19.35 -2.54
CA THR A 111 -11.89 -19.91 -2.76
C THR A 111 -13.01 -19.09 -2.11
N ARG A 112 -12.68 -18.18 -1.19
CA ARG A 112 -13.67 -17.31 -0.54
C ARG A 112 -14.01 -16.06 -1.33
N PHE A 113 -13.24 -15.72 -2.36
CA PHE A 113 -13.51 -14.55 -3.19
C PHE A 113 -14.91 -14.59 -3.78
N LYS A 114 -15.64 -13.49 -3.61
CA LYS A 114 -16.94 -13.24 -4.26
C LYS A 114 -16.93 -11.83 -4.84
N PHE A 115 -17.35 -11.70 -6.10
CA PHE A 115 -17.56 -10.38 -6.67
C PHE A 115 -18.72 -9.70 -5.94
N ASN A 116 -18.49 -8.48 -5.44
CA ASN A 116 -19.48 -7.77 -4.64
C ASN A 116 -20.61 -7.24 -5.54
N PRO A 117 -21.90 -7.61 -5.28
CA PRO A 117 -23.03 -7.15 -6.09
C PRO A 117 -23.31 -5.65 -5.95
N HIS A 118 -22.81 -5.01 -4.89
CA HIS A 118 -22.93 -3.56 -4.67
C HIS A 118 -21.85 -2.75 -5.38
N PHE A 119 -20.93 -3.42 -6.10
CA PHE A 119 -19.86 -2.75 -6.84
C PHE A 119 -20.42 -1.91 -8.02
N PRO A 120 -19.93 -0.67 -8.24
CA PRO A 120 -18.86 0.03 -7.53
C PRO A 120 -19.32 0.63 -6.18
N VAL A 121 -18.57 0.37 -5.12
CA VAL A 121 -18.82 0.91 -3.77
C VAL A 121 -18.05 2.21 -3.57
N ASN A 122 -18.67 3.22 -2.95
CA ASN A 122 -17.94 4.42 -2.52
C ASN A 122 -17.09 4.10 -1.28
N THR A 123 -15.79 3.97 -1.48
CA THR A 123 -14.86 3.53 -0.43
C THR A 123 -14.35 4.62 0.49
N LEU A 124 -14.73 5.89 0.28
CA LEU A 124 -14.19 7.02 1.05
C LEU A 124 -14.27 6.82 2.56
N LYS A 125 -15.41 6.31 3.06
CA LYS A 125 -15.61 6.06 4.50
C LYS A 125 -14.67 4.99 5.03
N ILE A 126 -14.61 3.84 4.36
CA ILE A 126 -13.78 2.70 4.77
C ILE A 126 -12.28 2.95 4.54
N MET A 127 -11.89 3.77 3.55
CA MET A 127 -10.49 4.19 3.39
C MET A 127 -10.04 5.13 4.51
N ARG A 128 -10.92 6.04 4.99
CA ARG A 128 -10.66 6.84 6.21
C ARG A 128 -10.55 5.93 7.45
N LEU A 129 -11.39 4.89 7.55
CA LEU A 129 -11.27 3.89 8.61
C LEU A 129 -9.93 3.16 8.60
N ALA A 130 -9.39 2.82 7.43
CA ALA A 130 -8.07 2.21 7.33
C ALA A 130 -6.97 3.12 7.91
N VAL A 131 -6.99 4.42 7.58
CA VAL A 131 -6.06 5.41 8.14
C VAL A 131 -6.26 5.58 9.66
N ALA A 132 -7.51 5.68 10.12
CA ALA A 132 -7.84 5.78 11.54
C ALA A 132 -7.36 4.56 12.33
N ALA A 133 -7.56 3.36 11.78
CA ALA A 133 -7.14 2.11 12.39
C ALA A 133 -5.61 1.98 12.49
N GLN A 134 -4.87 2.46 11.51
CA GLN A 134 -3.41 2.54 11.58
C GLN A 134 -2.97 3.45 12.73
N ALA A 135 -3.59 4.62 12.87
CA ALA A 135 -3.30 5.55 13.97
C ALA A 135 -3.65 4.99 15.36
N LEU A 136 -4.65 4.10 15.45
CA LEU A 136 -5.09 3.44 16.68
C LEU A 136 -4.40 2.08 16.93
N GLY A 137 -3.43 1.68 16.09
CA GLY A 137 -2.66 0.43 16.26
C GLY A 137 -3.43 -0.86 15.92
N CYS A 138 -4.60 -0.77 15.28
CA CYS A 138 -5.42 -1.91 14.86
C CYS A 138 -5.54 -2.04 13.33
N GLY A 139 -4.64 -1.40 12.57
CA GLY A 139 -4.68 -1.31 11.11
C GLY A 139 -4.76 -2.66 10.41
N THR A 140 -3.86 -3.60 10.73
CA THR A 140 -3.82 -4.93 10.09
C THR A 140 -5.16 -5.65 10.23
N LYS A 141 -5.68 -5.75 11.45
CA LYS A 141 -6.98 -6.42 11.71
C LYS A 141 -8.13 -5.74 10.97
N THR A 142 -8.16 -4.41 10.97
CA THR A 142 -9.21 -3.65 10.29
C THR A 142 -9.16 -3.85 8.78
N ILE A 143 -7.98 -3.86 8.18
CA ILE A 143 -7.80 -4.09 6.73
C ILE A 143 -8.27 -5.49 6.34
N ASP A 144 -7.89 -6.53 7.09
CA ASP A 144 -8.35 -7.91 6.86
C ASP A 144 -9.87 -8.01 6.90
N VAL A 145 -10.49 -7.42 7.93
CA VAL A 145 -11.93 -7.44 8.16
C VAL A 145 -12.68 -6.72 7.04
N MET A 146 -12.24 -5.51 6.66
CA MET A 146 -12.88 -4.74 5.60
C MET A 146 -12.76 -5.44 4.23
N TYR A 147 -11.60 -6.01 3.90
CA TYR A 147 -11.45 -6.80 2.69
C TYR A 147 -12.32 -8.06 2.68
N SER A 148 -12.42 -8.76 3.81
CA SER A 148 -13.30 -9.93 3.94
C SER A 148 -14.76 -9.54 3.76
N ALA A 149 -15.24 -8.50 4.43
CA ALA A 149 -16.59 -8.00 4.29
C ALA A 149 -16.91 -7.63 2.82
N MET A 150 -15.99 -6.93 2.15
CA MET A 150 -16.15 -6.46 0.77
C MET A 150 -16.12 -7.61 -0.25
N TRP A 151 -15.14 -8.53 -0.17
CA TRP A 151 -14.83 -9.47 -1.25
C TRP A 151 -14.98 -10.95 -0.91
N GLU A 152 -15.35 -11.31 0.33
CA GLU A 152 -15.68 -12.68 0.72
C GLU A 152 -17.14 -12.81 1.16
N GLN A 153 -17.68 -11.79 1.84
CA GLN A 153 -19.05 -11.77 2.36
C GLN A 153 -20.01 -10.96 1.46
N ALA A 154 -19.46 -10.17 0.54
CA ALA A 154 -20.21 -9.36 -0.43
C ALA A 154 -21.17 -8.34 0.25
N ARG A 155 -20.73 -7.75 1.38
CA ARG A 155 -21.53 -6.77 2.14
C ARG A 155 -21.52 -5.40 1.46
N ASN A 156 -22.54 -4.59 1.72
CA ASN A 156 -22.64 -3.22 1.24
C ASN A 156 -21.76 -2.27 2.07
N MET A 157 -20.50 -2.14 1.71
CA MET A 157 -19.54 -1.34 2.46
C MET A 157 -19.62 0.18 2.20
N ASP A 158 -20.68 0.68 1.57
CA ASP A 158 -21.05 2.11 1.55
C ASP A 158 -22.08 2.45 2.65
N ASP A 159 -22.76 1.43 3.18
CA ASP A 159 -23.74 1.57 4.24
C ASP A 159 -23.06 1.71 5.62
N PRO A 160 -23.28 2.83 6.35
CA PRO A 160 -22.71 3.04 7.69
C PRO A 160 -23.07 1.99 8.71
N ASP A 161 -24.30 1.45 8.67
CA ASP A 161 -24.77 0.45 9.61
C ASP A 161 -24.06 -0.90 9.38
N GLU A 162 -23.87 -1.26 8.11
CA GLU A 162 -23.06 -2.42 7.71
C GLU A 162 -21.61 -2.29 8.16
N ILE A 163 -21.01 -1.13 7.96
CA ILE A 163 -19.64 -0.85 8.41
C ILE A 163 -19.52 -1.02 9.93
N ALA A 164 -20.45 -0.44 10.69
CA ALA A 164 -20.47 -0.55 12.16
C ALA A 164 -20.64 -2.00 12.61
N ALA A 165 -21.55 -2.76 11.98
CA ALA A 165 -21.78 -4.17 12.25
C ALA A 165 -20.52 -5.01 12.00
N VAL A 166 -19.86 -4.83 10.86
CA VAL A 166 -18.61 -5.54 10.51
C VAL A 166 -17.50 -5.28 11.54
N LEU A 167 -17.35 -4.04 11.99
CA LEU A 167 -16.36 -3.69 13.02
C LEU A 167 -16.70 -4.37 14.36
N GLY A 168 -17.97 -4.34 14.77
CA GLY A 168 -18.45 -4.96 16.01
C GLY A 168 -18.30 -6.48 16.00
N GLU A 169 -18.68 -7.16 14.91
CA GLU A 169 -18.51 -8.60 14.72
C GLU A 169 -17.05 -9.04 14.85
N ALA A 170 -16.13 -8.17 14.43
CA ALA A 170 -14.69 -8.39 14.56
C ALA A 170 -14.11 -8.01 15.94
N SER A 171 -14.95 -7.60 16.90
CA SER A 171 -14.49 -7.09 18.20
C SER A 171 -13.47 -5.94 18.05
N LEU A 172 -13.75 -5.02 17.13
CA LEU A 172 -13.08 -3.74 17.00
C LEU A 172 -13.94 -2.66 17.65
N ASP A 173 -13.32 -1.66 18.26
CA ASP A 173 -14.04 -0.50 18.81
C ASP A 173 -14.60 0.36 17.67
N SER A 174 -15.82 0.02 17.24
CA SER A 174 -16.49 0.69 16.13
C SER A 174 -16.73 2.17 16.40
N LEU A 175 -17.05 2.55 17.65
CA LEU A 175 -17.29 3.95 18.02
C LEU A 175 -16.01 4.78 17.92
N ALA A 176 -14.91 4.30 18.50
CA ALA A 176 -13.62 4.99 18.42
C ALA A 176 -13.13 5.09 16.98
N LEU A 177 -13.23 4.01 16.18
CA LEU A 177 -12.81 3.99 14.78
C LEU A 177 -13.63 4.93 13.90
N LEU A 178 -14.96 4.91 14.03
CA LEU A 178 -15.85 5.77 13.26
C LEU A 178 -15.67 7.25 13.63
N ALA A 179 -15.47 7.57 14.92
CA ALA A 179 -15.17 8.91 15.38
C ALA A 179 -13.81 9.38 14.80
N ARG A 180 -12.74 8.59 14.98
CA ARG A 180 -11.40 8.93 14.48
C ARG A 180 -11.36 9.13 12.96
N ALA A 181 -12.14 8.34 12.21
CA ALA A 181 -12.26 8.48 10.74
C ALA A 181 -12.83 9.83 10.28
N GLN A 182 -13.49 10.58 11.18
CA GLN A 182 -13.99 11.92 10.89
C GLN A 182 -12.98 13.03 11.18
N ASP A 183 -11.90 12.75 11.86
CA ASP A 183 -10.90 13.74 12.23
C ASP A 183 -10.25 14.37 10.99
N PRO A 184 -9.99 15.70 11.05
CA PRO A 184 -9.32 16.43 9.97
C PRO A 184 -7.96 15.82 9.62
N GLU A 185 -7.22 15.33 10.61
CA GLU A 185 -5.91 14.70 10.44
C GLU A 185 -6.00 13.42 9.59
N VAL A 186 -6.98 12.54 9.86
CA VAL A 186 -7.22 11.31 9.09
C VAL A 186 -7.60 11.64 7.65
N LYS A 187 -8.47 12.63 7.45
CA LYS A 187 -8.87 13.10 6.12
C LYS A 187 -7.68 13.68 5.35
N ALA A 188 -6.87 14.49 6.00
CA ALA A 188 -5.66 15.07 5.42
C ALA A 188 -4.62 13.99 5.09
N ARG A 189 -4.43 12.99 5.96
CA ARG A 189 -3.50 11.88 5.72
C ARG A 189 -3.90 11.05 4.49
N LEU A 190 -5.17 10.69 4.35
CA LEU A 190 -5.65 9.96 3.18
C LEU A 190 -5.45 10.77 1.89
N ALA A 191 -5.73 12.07 1.93
CA ALA A 191 -5.50 12.96 0.81
C ALA A 191 -4.01 13.07 0.46
N ALA A 192 -3.14 13.25 1.45
CA ALA A 192 -1.69 13.30 1.28
C ALA A 192 -1.11 12.00 0.72
N ASN A 193 -1.56 10.84 1.22
CA ASN A 193 -1.16 9.54 0.68
C ASN A 193 -1.52 9.43 -0.81
N THR A 194 -2.75 9.85 -1.17
CA THR A 194 -3.23 9.78 -2.57
C THR A 194 -2.44 10.74 -3.47
N GLN A 195 -2.15 11.94 -2.99
CA GLN A 195 -1.35 12.93 -3.70
C GLN A 195 0.09 12.45 -3.90
N SER A 196 0.73 11.96 -2.84
CA SER A 196 2.10 11.41 -2.90
C SER A 196 2.19 10.19 -3.84
N ALA A 197 1.18 9.32 -3.83
CA ALA A 197 1.11 8.20 -4.77
C ALA A 197 1.10 8.69 -6.24
N PHE A 198 0.29 9.72 -6.53
CA PHE A 198 0.23 10.33 -7.85
C PHE A 198 1.57 10.97 -8.25
N GLU A 199 2.18 11.76 -7.37
CA GLU A 199 3.46 12.44 -7.63
C GLU A 199 4.61 11.45 -7.91
N ARG A 200 4.54 10.25 -7.31
CA ARG A 200 5.47 9.15 -7.56
C ARG A 200 5.07 8.26 -8.76
N GLY A 201 4.09 8.68 -9.56
CA GLY A 201 3.72 8.05 -10.82
C GLY A 201 2.61 6.98 -10.71
N ALA A 202 2.00 6.74 -9.55
CA ALA A 202 0.90 5.80 -9.44
C ALA A 202 -0.37 6.35 -10.14
N PHE A 203 -1.13 5.46 -10.77
CA PHE A 203 -2.34 5.80 -11.53
C PHE A 203 -3.50 4.82 -11.27
N GLY A 204 -3.31 3.85 -10.38
CA GLY A 204 -4.31 2.84 -10.05
C GLY A 204 -3.95 2.01 -8.82
N SER A 205 -4.79 1.03 -8.47
CA SER A 205 -4.60 0.11 -7.35
C SER A 205 -4.93 -1.34 -7.76
N PRO A 206 -4.13 -2.35 -7.36
CA PRO A 206 -2.95 -2.25 -6.50
C PRO A 206 -1.75 -1.62 -7.21
N SER A 207 -0.97 -0.84 -6.47
CA SER A 207 0.37 -0.41 -6.87
C SER A 207 1.36 -0.73 -5.75
N PHE A 208 2.63 -0.89 -6.09
CA PHE A 208 3.69 -1.17 -5.13
C PHE A 208 4.85 -0.22 -5.39
N PHE A 209 5.46 0.28 -4.31
CA PHE A 209 6.78 0.89 -4.39
C PHE A 209 7.78 -0.04 -3.69
N VAL A 210 8.84 -0.39 -4.39
CA VAL A 210 10.00 -1.10 -3.84
C VAL A 210 11.18 -0.16 -3.99
N GLY A 211 11.58 0.50 -2.89
CA GLY A 211 12.41 1.69 -3.00
C GLY A 211 11.75 2.74 -3.90
N ASP A 212 12.42 3.14 -4.97
CA ASP A 212 11.93 4.12 -5.93
C ASP A 212 11.19 3.50 -7.14
N GLN A 213 11.16 2.16 -7.25
CA GLN A 213 10.54 1.47 -8.37
C GLN A 213 9.03 1.31 -8.16
N LEU A 214 8.25 1.67 -9.19
CA LEU A 214 6.78 1.49 -9.22
C LEU A 214 6.41 0.21 -9.98
N PHE A 215 5.58 -0.61 -9.35
CA PHE A 215 4.95 -1.77 -9.98
C PHE A 215 3.42 -1.64 -9.90
N PHE A 216 2.71 -1.91 -10.98
CA PHE A 216 1.26 -1.80 -11.02
C PHE A 216 0.59 -3.13 -11.37
N GLY A 217 -0.40 -3.52 -10.54
CA GLY A 217 -1.27 -4.65 -10.78
C GLY A 217 -0.84 -5.94 -10.08
N LYS A 218 -1.83 -6.83 -9.84
CA LYS A 218 -1.63 -8.15 -9.21
C LYS A 218 -0.67 -9.05 -9.97
N ASP A 219 -0.54 -8.82 -11.28
CA ASP A 219 0.26 -9.65 -12.17
C ASP A 219 1.77 -9.31 -12.11
N ARG A 220 2.14 -8.28 -11.31
CA ARG A 220 3.52 -7.84 -11.06
C ARG A 220 4.08 -8.28 -9.71
N LEU A 221 3.35 -9.10 -8.96
CA LEU A 221 3.81 -9.57 -7.65
C LEU A 221 5.13 -10.35 -7.70
N ARG A 222 5.37 -11.05 -8.81
CA ARG A 222 6.63 -11.76 -9.02
C ARG A 222 7.79 -10.77 -9.18
N GLU A 223 7.62 -9.75 -10.01
CA GLU A 223 8.63 -8.71 -10.24
C GLU A 223 8.86 -7.87 -8.99
N VAL A 224 7.82 -7.63 -8.18
CA VAL A 224 7.94 -7.00 -6.85
C VAL A 224 8.83 -7.85 -5.93
N GLU A 225 8.62 -9.16 -5.87
CA GLU A 225 9.42 -10.07 -5.06
C GLU A 225 10.87 -10.15 -5.55
N GLU A 226 11.08 -10.24 -6.85
CA GLU A 226 12.42 -10.25 -7.49
C GLU A 226 13.19 -8.94 -7.16
N GLU A 227 12.53 -7.78 -7.22
CA GLU A 227 13.17 -6.50 -6.88
C GLU A 227 13.51 -6.38 -5.39
N ILE A 228 12.64 -6.87 -4.49
CA ILE A 228 12.95 -6.94 -3.06
C ILE A 228 14.21 -7.78 -2.81
N VAL A 229 14.30 -8.94 -3.45
CA VAL A 229 15.47 -9.82 -3.31
C VAL A 229 16.72 -9.16 -3.86
N ARG A 230 16.64 -8.52 -5.03
CA ARG A 230 17.75 -7.79 -5.65
C ARG A 230 18.29 -6.71 -4.72
N LEU A 231 17.43 -5.82 -4.21
CA LEU A 231 17.84 -4.71 -3.33
C LEU A 231 18.37 -5.16 -1.97
N ARG A 232 18.04 -6.38 -1.54
CA ARG A 232 18.62 -6.95 -0.31
C ARG A 232 19.97 -7.63 -0.55
N SER A 233 20.25 -8.02 -1.78
CA SER A 233 21.50 -8.72 -2.13
C SER A 233 22.60 -7.75 -2.58
N ASP A 234 22.24 -6.53 -2.97
CA ASP A 234 23.18 -5.44 -3.29
C ASP A 234 23.25 -4.50 -2.07
N PRO A 235 24.28 -4.64 -1.20
CA PRO A 235 24.46 -3.78 -0.05
C PRO A 235 24.97 -2.37 -0.40
#